data_00c0c4930f1109bb4bb420aecec46ccf
#
_entry.id   00c0c4930f1109bb4bb420aecec46ccf
#
_cell.length_a   1.000
_cell.length_b   1.000
_cell.length_c   1.000
_cell.angle_alpha   90.00
_cell.angle_beta   90.00
_cell.angle_gamma   90.00
#
_symmetry.space_group_name_H-M   'P 1'
#
loop_
_entity.id
_entity.type
_entity.pdbx_description
1 polymer ?
#
loop_
_entity_poly.entity_id
_entity_poly.type
_entity_poly.pdbx_seq_one_letter_code
_entity_poly.pdbx_strand_id
1 'polypeptide(L)'
;MLSLLHSVPASATTPLPWDAAYAGATSLVRQMTLEEKASMMLGIGWTGGTLDKWWYVGNTPAIPRLKIPSLNMQDAAGGFRTYWVELVGTVTCWPSLLSMAATWDVDIMHSFAQALGAEFRGKGANTILGPSINVHRVARGGRNFEYLSGEDPYLGARLTEQYVSGVQSNGVMTVMKHFVFNNQETNRNSESSVVDDKTAWELYYPPFEAAVDAGASAAMCSYNQADGHFACENDARLNRDLKGAMN
;
A
#
# COMPACT_ATOMS: atom_id res chain seq x y z
N MET A 1 20.74 23.11 7.73
CA MET A 1 19.57 23.73 8.37
C MET A 1 18.51 22.65 8.54
N LEU A 2 18.63 21.84 9.59
CA LEU A 2 17.71 20.76 9.95
C LEU A 2 16.65 21.36 10.88
N SER A 3 15.64 21.95 10.35
CA SER A 3 14.52 22.41 11.16
C SER A 3 13.27 22.26 10.32
N LEU A 4 12.49 21.29 10.72
CA LEU A 4 11.03 21.19 10.70
C LEU A 4 10.56 19.72 10.65
N LEU A 5 11.17 18.87 11.49
CA LEU A 5 10.44 17.70 11.95
C LEU A 5 9.47 18.20 13.02
N HIS A 6 8.31 18.66 12.61
CA HIS A 6 7.20 18.82 13.53
C HIS A 6 6.81 17.42 14.00
N SER A 7 7.21 17.08 15.20
CA SER A 7 6.69 15.92 15.91
C SER A 7 5.19 16.09 16.07
N VAL A 8 4.43 15.44 15.20
CA VAL A 8 2.99 15.29 15.42
C VAL A 8 2.84 14.38 16.63
N PRO A 9 2.16 14.80 17.69
CA PRO A 9 1.99 13.98 18.88
C PRO A 9 1.30 12.67 18.49
N ALA A 10 1.80 11.57 19.07
CA ALA A 10 1.28 10.24 18.89
C ALA A 10 -0.06 10.08 19.63
N SER A 11 -1.13 10.58 19.02
CA SER A 11 -2.47 10.13 19.32
C SER A 11 -2.76 9.00 18.34
N ALA A 12 -2.82 7.76 18.83
CA ALA A 12 -3.39 6.67 18.06
C ALA A 12 -4.86 7.03 17.79
N THR A 13 -5.12 7.58 16.63
CA THR A 13 -6.50 7.88 16.22
C THR A 13 -7.07 6.58 15.68
N THR A 14 -8.10 6.07 16.36
CA THR A 14 -8.91 5.00 15.80
C THR A 14 -9.43 5.46 14.45
N PRO A 15 -9.26 4.67 13.36
CA PRO A 15 -9.81 5.02 12.07
C PRO A 15 -11.31 5.31 12.17
N LEU A 16 -11.79 6.30 11.45
CA LEU A 16 -13.21 6.62 11.38
C LEU A 16 -13.93 5.49 10.62
N PRO A 17 -15.17 5.13 11.02
CA PRO A 17 -16.01 4.29 10.17
C PRO A 17 -16.15 4.91 8.77
N TRP A 18 -16.23 4.08 7.75
CA TRP A 18 -16.25 4.53 6.35
C TRP A 18 -17.32 5.58 6.06
N ASP A 19 -18.55 5.40 6.57
CA ASP A 19 -19.64 6.37 6.37
C ASP A 19 -19.30 7.75 6.92
N ALA A 20 -18.68 7.81 8.10
CA ALA A 20 -18.24 9.06 8.72
C ALA A 20 -17.08 9.70 7.93
N ALA A 21 -16.14 8.86 7.44
CA ALA A 21 -15.02 9.30 6.60
C ALA A 21 -15.51 9.88 5.27
N TYR A 22 -16.44 9.22 4.59
CA TYR A 22 -17.05 9.71 3.35
C TYR A 22 -17.85 11.01 3.54
N ALA A 23 -18.61 11.11 4.62
CA ALA A 23 -19.34 12.35 4.96
C ALA A 23 -18.37 13.53 5.17
N GLY A 24 -17.29 13.30 5.92
CA GLY A 24 -16.24 14.29 6.14
C GLY A 24 -15.53 14.69 4.84
N ALA A 25 -15.12 13.71 4.04
CA ALA A 25 -14.48 13.95 2.75
C ALA A 25 -15.39 14.75 1.79
N THR A 26 -16.67 14.37 1.70
CA THR A 26 -17.65 15.09 0.88
C THR A 26 -17.80 16.55 1.30
N SER A 27 -17.82 16.81 2.61
CA SER A 27 -17.88 18.18 3.15
C SER A 27 -16.64 18.99 2.76
N LEU A 28 -15.44 18.40 2.81
CA LEU A 28 -14.21 19.07 2.41
C LEU A 28 -14.16 19.33 0.88
N VAL A 29 -14.53 18.33 0.07
CA VAL A 29 -14.56 18.45 -1.40
C VAL A 29 -15.49 19.56 -1.87
N ARG A 30 -16.61 19.78 -1.19
CA ARG A 30 -17.52 20.90 -1.51
C ARG A 30 -16.90 22.28 -1.27
N GLN A 31 -15.91 22.38 -0.40
CA GLN A 31 -15.20 23.62 -0.08
C GLN A 31 -13.96 23.85 -0.97
N MET A 32 -13.52 22.83 -1.71
CA MET A 32 -12.37 22.91 -2.60
C MET A 32 -12.70 23.68 -3.88
N THR A 33 -11.74 24.49 -4.34
CA THR A 33 -11.79 25.09 -5.68
C THR A 33 -11.58 24.03 -6.76
N LEU A 34 -11.85 24.36 -8.02
CA LEU A 34 -11.59 23.45 -9.13
C LEU A 34 -10.10 23.14 -9.27
N GLU A 35 -9.24 24.14 -9.10
CA GLU A 35 -7.78 24.02 -9.16
C GLU A 35 -7.27 23.10 -8.04
N GLU A 36 -7.79 23.21 -6.82
CA GLU A 36 -7.43 22.33 -5.72
C GLU A 36 -7.85 20.88 -5.97
N LYS A 37 -9.05 20.67 -6.51
CA LYS A 37 -9.52 19.32 -6.90
C LYS A 37 -8.62 18.72 -7.98
N ALA A 38 -8.32 19.50 -9.03
CA ALA A 38 -7.46 19.05 -10.11
C ALA A 38 -6.04 18.76 -9.62
N SER A 39 -5.48 19.61 -8.76
CA SER A 39 -4.12 19.41 -8.24
C SER A 39 -3.98 18.16 -7.37
N MET A 40 -5.01 17.82 -6.58
CA MET A 40 -4.99 16.57 -5.78
C MET A 40 -5.01 15.29 -6.63
N MET A 41 -5.45 15.37 -7.87
CA MET A 41 -5.45 14.24 -8.81
C MET A 41 -4.10 14.08 -9.52
N LEU A 42 -3.19 15.04 -9.36
CA LEU A 42 -1.87 15.04 -9.97
C LEU A 42 -0.81 14.71 -8.92
N GLY A 43 0.08 13.77 -9.25
CA GLY A 43 1.27 13.52 -8.45
C GLY A 43 2.26 14.69 -8.61
N ILE A 44 2.98 15.00 -7.54
CA ILE A 44 4.05 16.01 -7.51
C ILE A 44 5.37 15.39 -7.03
N GLY A 45 6.49 16.11 -7.17
CA GLY A 45 7.81 15.67 -6.70
C GLY A 45 8.61 14.87 -7.74
N TRP A 46 8.18 14.87 -9.02
CA TRP A 46 8.90 14.26 -10.12
C TRP A 46 9.09 15.27 -11.25
N THR A 47 10.34 15.47 -11.68
CA THR A 47 10.70 16.35 -12.81
C THR A 47 11.45 15.57 -13.85
N GLY A 48 10.98 15.56 -15.09
CA GLY A 48 11.62 14.85 -16.19
C GLY A 48 11.82 13.35 -15.99
N GLY A 49 10.96 12.70 -15.20
CA GLY A 49 11.06 11.27 -14.88
C GLY A 49 12.01 10.94 -13.73
N THR A 50 12.55 11.95 -13.07
CA THR A 50 13.43 11.80 -11.90
C THR A 50 12.73 12.31 -10.64
N LEU A 51 12.87 11.58 -9.53
CA LEU A 51 12.36 12.00 -8.24
C LEU A 51 13.16 13.22 -7.74
N ASP A 52 12.47 14.31 -7.46
CA ASP A 52 13.07 15.53 -6.93
C ASP A 52 13.56 15.30 -5.49
N LYS A 53 14.67 15.94 -5.12
CA LYS A 53 15.33 15.71 -3.84
C LYS A 53 14.40 16.00 -2.65
N TRP A 54 14.37 15.07 -1.70
CA TRP A 54 13.58 15.08 -0.48
C TRP A 54 12.07 14.82 -0.65
N TRP A 55 11.62 14.50 -1.86
CA TRP A 55 10.26 14.02 -2.07
C TRP A 55 10.15 12.51 -1.82
N TYR A 56 8.94 12.05 -1.55
CA TYR A 56 8.60 10.61 -1.46
C TYR A 56 8.29 10.08 -2.87
N VAL A 57 8.23 8.77 -3.01
CA VAL A 57 7.96 8.15 -4.31
C VAL A 57 6.59 8.53 -4.89
N GLY A 58 5.61 8.83 -4.03
CA GLY A 58 4.33 9.39 -4.42
C GLY A 58 3.95 10.53 -3.50
N ASN A 59 3.47 11.64 -4.09
CA ASN A 59 3.08 12.82 -3.32
C ASN A 59 1.86 13.47 -3.94
N THR A 60 0.96 14.00 -3.10
CA THR A 60 -0.08 14.95 -3.51
C THR A 60 0.16 16.28 -2.83
N PRO A 61 -0.26 17.41 -3.42
CA PRO A 61 -0.15 18.70 -2.75
C PRO A 61 -1.05 18.77 -1.52
N ALA A 62 -0.60 19.52 -0.49
CA ALA A 62 -1.45 19.87 0.64
C ALA A 62 -2.43 20.98 0.26
N ILE A 63 -3.56 21.06 0.98
CA ILE A 63 -4.48 22.20 0.94
C ILE A 63 -4.58 22.82 2.34
N PRO A 64 -3.62 23.70 2.71
CA PRO A 64 -3.48 24.17 4.09
C PRO A 64 -4.72 24.90 4.63
N ARG A 65 -5.44 25.67 3.79
CA ARG A 65 -6.65 26.37 4.21
C ARG A 65 -7.78 25.44 4.67
N LEU A 66 -7.78 24.19 4.17
CA LEU A 66 -8.73 23.15 4.55
C LEU A 66 -8.12 22.14 5.53
N LYS A 67 -6.87 22.35 5.95
CA LYS A 67 -6.09 21.45 6.81
C LYS A 67 -5.94 20.03 6.21
N ILE A 68 -5.94 19.92 4.88
CA ILE A 68 -5.69 18.67 4.18
C ILE A 68 -4.17 18.55 4.00
N PRO A 69 -3.53 17.52 4.60
CA PRO A 69 -2.09 17.28 4.44
C PRO A 69 -1.77 16.73 3.05
N SER A 70 -0.49 16.79 2.65
CA SER A 70 0.02 15.98 1.55
C SER A 70 -0.13 14.50 1.86
N LEU A 71 -0.44 13.69 0.86
CA LEU A 71 -0.12 12.28 0.93
C LEU A 71 1.36 12.10 0.56
N ASN A 72 2.11 11.51 1.48
CA ASN A 72 3.53 11.21 1.34
C ASN A 72 3.66 9.69 1.30
N MET A 73 3.60 9.12 0.09
CA MET A 73 3.63 7.69 -0.15
C MET A 73 5.07 7.22 -0.32
N GLN A 74 5.49 6.21 0.42
CA GLN A 74 6.84 5.68 0.29
C GLN A 74 6.86 4.16 0.14
N ASP A 75 7.84 3.70 -0.63
CA ASP A 75 8.23 2.30 -0.69
C ASP A 75 8.95 1.90 0.60
N ALA A 76 8.97 0.68 1.00
CA ALA A 76 8.25 -0.44 0.44
C ALA A 76 7.61 -1.23 1.57
N ALA A 77 6.90 -2.32 1.22
CA ALA A 77 6.16 -3.14 2.16
C ALA A 77 7.04 -3.77 3.28
N GLY A 78 8.31 -4.01 3.02
CA GLY A 78 9.26 -4.60 3.98
C GLY A 78 10.23 -3.60 4.63
N GLY A 79 10.07 -2.28 4.41
CA GLY A 79 10.96 -1.29 5.00
C GLY A 79 10.89 0.06 4.29
N PHE A 80 11.29 1.11 4.98
CA PHE A 80 11.35 2.45 4.40
C PHE A 80 12.51 2.54 3.40
N ARG A 81 12.19 2.80 2.13
CA ARG A 81 13.18 2.91 1.08
C ARG A 81 13.80 4.30 1.06
N THR A 82 15.13 4.36 1.16
CA THR A 82 15.88 5.61 1.01
C THR A 82 16.29 5.83 -0.43
N TYR A 83 16.03 7.03 -0.96
CA TYR A 83 16.48 7.45 -2.29
C TYR A 83 17.71 8.35 -2.22
N TRP A 84 18.06 8.84 -1.04
CA TRP A 84 19.10 9.84 -0.83
C TRP A 84 20.22 9.26 0.01
N VAL A 85 21.45 9.51 -0.41
CA VAL A 85 22.66 9.01 0.30
C VAL A 85 22.70 9.51 1.75
N GLU A 86 22.18 10.70 2.01
CA GLU A 86 22.13 11.30 3.34
C GLU A 86 21.20 10.55 4.31
N LEU A 87 20.31 9.71 3.79
CA LEU A 87 19.42 8.87 4.60
C LEU A 87 19.98 7.47 4.84
N VAL A 88 21.11 7.11 4.25
CA VAL A 88 21.76 5.82 4.48
C VAL A 88 22.16 5.72 5.96
N GLY A 89 21.83 4.58 6.59
CA GLY A 89 22.06 4.37 8.03
C GLY A 89 21.01 5.00 8.95
N THR A 90 19.97 5.64 8.39
CA THR A 90 18.90 6.26 9.22
C THR A 90 17.59 5.46 9.21
N VAL A 91 17.57 4.31 8.56
CA VAL A 91 16.42 3.40 8.47
C VAL A 91 16.81 2.00 8.92
N THR A 92 15.83 1.26 9.41
CA THR A 92 16.02 -0.12 9.86
C THR A 92 16.06 -1.06 8.65
N CYS A 93 17.02 -1.99 8.67
CA CYS A 93 17.04 -3.12 7.74
C CYS A 93 16.17 -4.24 8.35
N TRP A 94 14.89 -4.20 8.02
CA TRP A 94 13.93 -5.20 8.47
C TRP A 94 14.11 -6.55 7.76
N PRO A 95 13.67 -7.67 8.38
CA PRO A 95 13.53 -8.94 7.67
C PRO A 95 12.62 -8.79 6.44
N SER A 96 12.83 -9.62 5.41
CA SER A 96 11.92 -9.66 4.28
C SER A 96 10.52 -10.12 4.72
N LEU A 97 9.47 -9.74 3.98
CA LEU A 97 8.12 -10.20 4.33
C LEU A 97 7.98 -11.71 4.26
N LEU A 98 8.70 -12.37 3.33
CA LEU A 98 8.73 -13.82 3.27
C LEU A 98 9.37 -14.44 4.52
N SER A 99 10.43 -13.81 5.06
CA SER A 99 11.04 -14.24 6.33
C SER A 99 10.08 -14.05 7.52
N MET A 100 9.33 -12.96 7.51
CA MET A 100 8.29 -12.72 8.51
C MET A 100 7.16 -13.76 8.41
N ALA A 101 6.73 -14.10 7.19
CA ALA A 101 5.73 -15.14 6.97
C ALA A 101 6.22 -16.52 7.44
N ALA A 102 7.51 -16.82 7.28
CA ALA A 102 8.12 -18.09 7.72
C ALA A 102 8.14 -18.27 9.25
N THR A 103 7.81 -17.25 10.03
CA THR A 103 7.62 -17.38 11.48
C THR A 103 6.31 -18.10 11.83
N TRP A 104 5.30 -18.05 10.97
CA TRP A 104 3.94 -18.56 11.22
C TRP A 104 3.28 -17.93 12.46
N ASP A 105 3.74 -16.75 12.86
CA ASP A 105 3.36 -16.07 14.11
C ASP A 105 2.72 -14.71 13.80
N VAL A 106 1.42 -14.62 14.09
CA VAL A 106 0.62 -13.42 13.86
C VAL A 106 0.98 -12.27 14.80
N ASP A 107 1.43 -12.57 16.02
CA ASP A 107 1.80 -11.55 17.01
C ASP A 107 3.16 -10.91 16.66
N ILE A 108 4.09 -11.72 16.15
CA ILE A 108 5.35 -11.21 15.60
C ILE A 108 5.08 -10.33 14.38
N MET A 109 4.19 -10.74 13.47
CA MET A 109 3.79 -9.92 12.32
C MET A 109 3.17 -8.59 12.76
N HIS A 110 2.29 -8.60 13.75
CA HIS A 110 1.68 -7.38 14.27
C HIS A 110 2.73 -6.44 14.88
N SER A 111 3.64 -6.96 15.70
CA SER A 111 4.71 -6.19 16.32
C SER A 111 5.66 -5.58 15.29
N PHE A 112 6.02 -6.34 14.26
CA PHE A 112 6.80 -5.88 13.12
C PHE A 112 6.07 -4.73 12.40
N ALA A 113 4.80 -4.91 12.09
CA ALA A 113 3.98 -3.91 11.39
C ALA A 113 3.82 -2.61 12.19
N GLN A 114 3.68 -2.70 13.52
CA GLN A 114 3.68 -1.53 14.39
C GLN A 114 5.02 -0.78 14.35
N ALA A 115 6.13 -1.48 14.45
CA ALA A 115 7.46 -0.86 14.40
C ALA A 115 7.74 -0.23 13.02
N LEU A 116 7.35 -0.91 11.95
CA LEU A 116 7.44 -0.40 10.58
C LEU A 116 6.61 0.87 10.38
N GLY A 117 5.35 0.86 10.81
CA GLY A 117 4.46 2.03 10.76
C GLY A 117 5.01 3.22 11.54
N ALA A 118 5.59 2.97 12.72
CA ALA A 118 6.23 4.01 13.52
C ALA A 118 7.46 4.62 12.80
N GLU A 119 8.26 3.81 12.11
CA GLU A 119 9.38 4.29 11.31
C GLU A 119 8.91 5.15 10.12
N PHE A 120 7.91 4.70 9.36
CA PHE A 120 7.32 5.49 8.27
C PHE A 120 6.81 6.84 8.75
N ARG A 121 6.04 6.85 9.83
CA ARG A 121 5.57 8.09 10.45
C ARG A 121 6.72 8.98 10.90
N GLY A 122 7.73 8.43 11.57
CA GLY A 122 8.92 9.14 12.01
C GLY A 122 9.73 9.75 10.88
N LYS A 123 9.67 9.16 9.69
CA LYS A 123 10.27 9.66 8.45
C LYS A 123 9.36 10.62 7.66
N GLY A 124 8.17 10.93 8.17
CA GLY A 124 7.22 11.85 7.54
C GLY A 124 6.37 11.26 6.41
N ALA A 125 6.48 9.95 6.15
CA ALA A 125 5.57 9.25 5.26
C ALA A 125 4.28 8.89 6.00
N ASN A 126 3.13 9.24 5.44
CA ASN A 126 1.82 8.90 5.99
C ASN A 126 1.11 7.80 5.20
N THR A 127 1.79 7.23 4.20
CA THR A 127 1.27 6.12 3.39
C THR A 127 2.43 5.18 3.04
N ILE A 128 2.23 3.89 3.30
CA ILE A 128 3.15 2.83 2.89
C ILE A 128 2.61 2.10 1.66
N LEU A 129 3.46 1.86 0.65
CA LEU A 129 3.12 1.01 -0.50
C LEU A 129 3.29 -0.46 -0.12
N GLY A 130 2.36 -0.94 0.67
CA GLY A 130 2.27 -2.28 1.24
C GLY A 130 1.00 -2.46 2.08
N PRO A 131 0.67 -3.71 2.44
CA PRO A 131 1.47 -4.94 2.29
C PRO A 131 1.56 -5.46 0.85
N SER A 132 2.62 -6.23 0.56
CA SER A 132 2.73 -7.04 -0.65
C SER A 132 2.22 -8.45 -0.32
N ILE A 133 1.14 -8.89 -0.98
CA ILE A 133 0.33 -10.03 -0.52
C ILE A 133 -0.01 -11.07 -1.60
N ASN A 134 0.57 -10.95 -2.80
CA ASN A 134 0.37 -11.96 -3.84
C ASN A 134 0.90 -13.32 -3.39
N VAL A 135 0.18 -14.39 -3.75
CA VAL A 135 0.63 -15.77 -3.55
C VAL A 135 1.75 -16.09 -4.54
N HIS A 136 2.77 -16.82 -4.08
CA HIS A 136 3.92 -17.22 -4.90
C HIS A 136 3.56 -18.38 -5.84
N ARG A 137 2.97 -18.06 -6.98
CA ARG A 137 2.60 -19.07 -7.99
C ARG A 137 3.81 -19.52 -8.81
N VAL A 138 4.76 -18.62 -9.05
CA VAL A 138 5.95 -18.84 -9.84
C VAL A 138 7.19 -18.79 -8.94
N ALA A 139 7.91 -19.90 -8.79
CA ALA A 139 9.08 -20.00 -7.92
C ALA A 139 10.18 -18.98 -8.30
N ARG A 140 10.34 -18.69 -9.58
CA ARG A 140 11.28 -17.68 -10.10
C ARG A 140 10.55 -16.37 -10.42
N GLY A 141 9.65 -15.94 -9.55
CA GLY A 141 8.87 -14.71 -9.73
C GLY A 141 9.70 -13.43 -9.79
N GLY A 142 10.87 -13.43 -9.13
CA GLY A 142 11.80 -12.29 -9.11
C GLY A 142 11.63 -11.37 -7.90
N ARG A 143 10.44 -11.34 -7.27
CA ARG A 143 10.13 -10.49 -6.11
C ARG A 143 9.50 -11.25 -4.95
N ASN A 144 9.63 -12.59 -4.92
CA ASN A 144 8.96 -13.43 -3.92
C ASN A 144 9.31 -13.04 -2.48
N PHE A 145 10.53 -12.56 -2.22
CA PHE A 145 10.98 -12.14 -0.89
C PHE A 145 10.14 -11.03 -0.27
N GLU A 146 9.53 -10.16 -1.08
CA GLU A 146 8.76 -9.00 -0.57
C GLU A 146 7.27 -9.29 -0.33
N TYR A 147 6.80 -10.52 -0.64
CA TYR A 147 5.40 -10.91 -0.48
C TYR A 147 5.23 -11.85 0.71
N LEU A 148 4.24 -11.57 1.55
CA LEU A 148 4.08 -12.27 2.81
C LEU A 148 3.26 -13.57 2.75
N SER A 149 2.54 -13.82 1.65
CA SER A 149 1.64 -14.98 1.59
C SER A 149 2.37 -16.31 1.39
N GLY A 150 3.63 -16.30 0.91
CA GLY A 150 4.25 -17.53 0.49
C GLY A 150 3.41 -18.23 -0.58
N GLU A 151 3.20 -19.53 -0.46
CA GLU A 151 2.33 -20.32 -1.34
C GLU A 151 0.94 -20.57 -0.75
N ASP A 152 0.65 -20.04 0.46
CA ASP A 152 -0.56 -20.32 1.22
C ASP A 152 -1.43 -19.05 1.34
N PRO A 153 -2.58 -19.00 0.66
CA PRO A 153 -3.49 -17.85 0.74
C PRO A 153 -4.09 -17.66 2.15
N TYR A 154 -4.29 -18.71 2.91
CA TYR A 154 -4.79 -18.62 4.28
C TYR A 154 -3.76 -17.97 5.21
N LEU A 155 -2.50 -18.43 5.17
CA LEU A 155 -1.42 -17.77 5.90
C LEU A 155 -1.30 -16.30 5.48
N GLY A 156 -1.34 -16.05 4.16
CA GLY A 156 -1.32 -14.71 3.61
C GLY A 156 -2.42 -13.82 4.16
N ALA A 157 -3.66 -14.32 4.22
CA ALA A 157 -4.80 -13.60 4.77
C ALA A 157 -4.59 -13.25 6.25
N ARG A 158 -4.22 -14.24 7.08
CA ARG A 158 -4.02 -14.04 8.53
C ARG A 158 -2.90 -13.04 8.84
N LEU A 159 -1.80 -13.09 8.11
CA LEU A 159 -0.68 -12.16 8.30
C LEU A 159 -1.00 -10.75 7.76
N THR A 160 -1.79 -10.67 6.69
CA THR A 160 -2.24 -9.40 6.11
C THR A 160 -3.08 -8.59 7.09
N GLU A 161 -4.01 -9.22 7.81
CA GLU A 161 -4.81 -8.58 8.86
C GLU A 161 -3.90 -7.89 9.89
N GLN A 162 -2.86 -8.58 10.33
CA GLN A 162 -1.92 -8.07 11.34
C GLN A 162 -1.04 -6.95 10.79
N TYR A 163 -0.60 -7.08 9.54
CA TYR A 163 0.19 -6.04 8.90
C TYR A 163 -0.62 -4.73 8.76
N VAL A 164 -1.83 -4.81 8.22
CA VAL A 164 -2.70 -3.64 8.03
C VAL A 164 -3.01 -2.96 9.35
N SER A 165 -3.49 -3.72 10.34
CA SER A 165 -3.84 -3.16 11.65
C SER A 165 -2.64 -2.56 12.37
N GLY A 166 -1.48 -3.24 12.34
CA GLY A 166 -0.25 -2.78 12.98
C GLY A 166 0.29 -1.49 12.38
N VAL A 167 0.38 -1.39 11.06
CA VAL A 167 0.83 -0.17 10.37
C VAL A 167 -0.15 0.98 10.62
N GLN A 168 -1.46 0.75 10.42
CA GLN A 168 -2.47 1.79 10.54
C GLN A 168 -2.67 2.28 11.97
N SER A 169 -2.31 1.51 12.99
CA SER A 169 -2.30 1.96 14.39
C SER A 169 -1.38 3.17 14.62
N ASN A 170 -0.42 3.41 13.73
CA ASN A 170 0.47 4.58 13.74
C ASN A 170 -0.05 5.76 12.90
N GLY A 171 -1.26 5.68 12.33
CA GLY A 171 -1.79 6.71 11.43
C GLY A 171 -1.11 6.74 10.05
N VAL A 172 -0.53 5.62 9.63
CA VAL A 172 0.06 5.43 8.30
C VAL A 172 -0.90 4.58 7.47
N MET A 173 -1.36 5.11 6.35
CA MET A 173 -2.25 4.41 5.41
C MET A 173 -1.53 3.24 4.75
N THR A 174 -2.22 2.11 4.57
CA THR A 174 -1.72 0.96 3.82
C THR A 174 -2.27 0.94 2.40
N VAL A 175 -1.41 0.59 1.44
CA VAL A 175 -1.78 0.37 0.04
C VAL A 175 -1.43 -1.06 -0.31
N MET A 176 -2.40 -1.97 -0.23
CA MET A 176 -2.20 -3.38 -0.55
C MET A 176 -1.81 -3.57 -2.01
N LYS A 177 -0.86 -4.51 -2.27
CA LYS A 177 -0.30 -4.66 -3.62
C LYS A 177 0.11 -6.10 -3.93
N HIS A 178 0.19 -6.47 -5.23
CA HIS A 178 -0.27 -5.75 -6.41
C HIS A 178 -1.53 -6.44 -6.92
N PHE A 179 -2.62 -5.75 -7.02
CA PHE A 179 -3.90 -6.29 -7.48
C PHE A 179 -3.98 -6.22 -9.00
N VAL A 180 -3.94 -7.31 -9.79
CA VAL A 180 -3.84 -8.70 -9.36
C VAL A 180 -3.13 -9.56 -10.42
N PHE A 181 -2.68 -10.73 -10.00
CA PHE A 181 -2.06 -11.79 -10.81
C PHE A 181 -0.68 -11.47 -11.38
N ASN A 182 0.03 -10.47 -10.88
CA ASN A 182 1.43 -10.27 -11.24
C ASN A 182 2.32 -11.30 -10.52
N ASN A 183 2.51 -12.45 -11.14
CA ASN A 183 3.20 -13.59 -10.53
C ASN A 183 4.67 -13.70 -10.94
N GLN A 184 5.12 -12.88 -11.89
CA GLN A 184 6.50 -12.87 -12.37
C GLN A 184 6.91 -11.47 -12.86
N GLU A 185 8.21 -11.18 -12.79
CA GLU A 185 8.78 -9.92 -13.27
C GLU A 185 9.13 -9.97 -14.76
N THR A 186 9.39 -11.15 -15.30
CA THR A 186 9.67 -11.32 -16.72
C THR A 186 8.46 -10.91 -17.55
N ASN A 187 8.65 -9.91 -18.42
CA ASN A 187 7.61 -9.33 -19.29
C ASN A 187 6.37 -8.80 -18.53
N ARG A 188 6.50 -8.43 -17.27
CA ARG A 188 5.37 -8.00 -16.41
C ARG A 188 4.51 -6.88 -16.98
N ASN A 189 5.06 -6.06 -17.89
CA ASN A 189 4.32 -4.95 -18.52
C ASN A 189 3.50 -5.37 -19.75
N SER A 190 3.59 -6.62 -20.16
CA SER A 190 2.96 -7.11 -21.40
C SER A 190 2.40 -8.53 -21.31
N GLU A 191 2.76 -9.28 -20.27
CA GLU A 191 2.22 -10.63 -20.07
C GLU A 191 0.75 -10.58 -19.64
N SER A 192 -0.02 -11.60 -19.98
CA SER A 192 -1.41 -11.75 -19.59
C SER A 192 -1.61 -13.01 -18.78
N SER A 193 -1.95 -12.85 -17.51
CA SER A 193 -2.33 -13.96 -16.64
C SER A 193 -3.77 -14.37 -16.93
N VAL A 194 -3.96 -15.63 -17.34
CA VAL A 194 -5.30 -16.21 -17.57
C VAL A 194 -5.71 -16.99 -16.34
N VAL A 195 -6.75 -16.54 -15.65
CA VAL A 195 -7.17 -17.08 -14.35
C VAL A 195 -8.69 -17.18 -14.30
N ASP A 196 -9.22 -18.40 -14.14
CA ASP A 196 -10.65 -18.61 -13.93
C ASP A 196 -11.11 -18.08 -12.57
N ASP A 197 -12.41 -17.80 -12.44
CA ASP A 197 -12.96 -17.19 -11.23
C ASP A 197 -12.79 -18.08 -9.99
N LYS A 198 -12.89 -19.41 -10.13
CA LYS A 198 -12.67 -20.32 -9.00
C LYS A 198 -11.24 -20.21 -8.46
N THR A 199 -10.25 -20.28 -9.34
CA THR A 199 -8.83 -20.14 -8.97
C THR A 199 -8.56 -18.75 -8.39
N ALA A 200 -9.18 -17.69 -8.92
CA ALA A 200 -9.05 -16.35 -8.40
C ALA A 200 -9.53 -16.28 -6.93
N TRP A 201 -10.73 -16.78 -6.65
CA TRP A 201 -11.34 -16.71 -5.32
C TRP A 201 -10.75 -17.70 -4.30
N GLU A 202 -10.29 -18.85 -4.74
CA GLU A 202 -9.73 -19.85 -3.81
C GLU A 202 -8.24 -19.62 -3.52
N LEU A 203 -7.48 -19.03 -4.44
CA LEU A 203 -6.03 -18.92 -4.31
C LEU A 203 -5.53 -17.48 -4.23
N TYR A 204 -5.95 -16.61 -5.14
CA TYR A 204 -5.31 -15.29 -5.29
C TYR A 204 -5.96 -14.20 -4.45
N TYR A 205 -7.27 -14.24 -4.27
CA TYR A 205 -8.03 -13.17 -3.61
C TYR A 205 -8.02 -13.21 -2.08
N PRO A 206 -7.92 -14.35 -1.38
CA PRO A 206 -8.08 -14.35 0.07
C PRO A 206 -7.19 -13.36 0.83
N PRO A 207 -5.89 -13.15 0.49
CA PRO A 207 -5.10 -12.11 1.15
C PRO A 207 -5.58 -10.68 0.86
N PHE A 208 -6.15 -10.42 -0.33
CA PHE A 208 -6.70 -9.10 -0.68
C PHE A 208 -8.02 -8.83 0.03
N GLU A 209 -8.90 -9.82 0.11
CA GLU A 209 -10.14 -9.76 0.89
C GLU A 209 -9.83 -9.46 2.36
N ALA A 210 -8.88 -10.20 2.95
CA ALA A 210 -8.42 -9.95 4.32
C ALA A 210 -7.83 -8.53 4.51
N ALA A 211 -7.18 -7.97 3.50
CA ALA A 211 -6.70 -6.59 3.56
C ALA A 211 -7.87 -5.58 3.56
N VAL A 212 -8.91 -5.82 2.75
CA VAL A 212 -10.12 -4.99 2.72
C VAL A 212 -10.83 -5.07 4.08
N ASP A 213 -11.05 -6.27 4.60
CA ASP A 213 -11.70 -6.50 5.90
C ASP A 213 -10.93 -5.85 7.06
N ALA A 214 -9.61 -5.86 6.99
CA ALA A 214 -8.75 -5.17 7.96
C ALA A 214 -8.73 -3.64 7.78
N GLY A 215 -9.43 -3.10 6.79
CA GLY A 215 -9.54 -1.66 6.54
C GLY A 215 -8.35 -1.05 5.81
N ALA A 216 -7.69 -1.79 4.92
CA ALA A 216 -6.64 -1.21 4.07
C ALA A 216 -7.15 0.01 3.32
N SER A 217 -6.35 1.07 3.29
CA SER A 217 -6.81 2.39 2.81
C SER A 217 -6.90 2.49 1.29
N ALA A 218 -6.13 1.68 0.57
CA ALA A 218 -6.10 1.68 -0.89
C ALA A 218 -5.54 0.37 -1.47
N ALA A 219 -5.74 0.15 -2.76
CA ALA A 219 -5.16 -0.95 -3.52
C ALA A 219 -4.31 -0.40 -4.68
N MET A 220 -3.15 -0.99 -4.89
CA MET A 220 -2.30 -0.73 -6.05
C MET A 220 -2.55 -1.82 -7.09
N CYS A 221 -3.07 -1.43 -8.27
CA CYS A 221 -3.19 -2.34 -9.39
C CYS A 221 -1.83 -2.74 -9.94
N SER A 222 -1.74 -3.94 -10.51
CA SER A 222 -0.49 -4.50 -11.03
C SER A 222 -0.21 -4.08 -12.47
N TYR A 223 1.02 -4.33 -12.95
CA TYR A 223 1.44 -3.93 -14.29
C TYR A 223 0.92 -4.84 -15.41
N ASN A 224 0.70 -6.13 -15.10
CA ASN A 224 0.33 -7.17 -16.05
C ASN A 224 -1.10 -6.98 -16.57
N GLN A 225 -1.42 -7.75 -17.58
CA GLN A 225 -2.80 -7.98 -17.97
C GLN A 225 -3.40 -9.15 -17.18
N ALA A 226 -4.69 -9.07 -16.93
CA ALA A 226 -5.51 -10.15 -16.42
C ALA A 226 -6.58 -10.45 -17.48
N ASP A 227 -6.56 -11.67 -18.03
CA ASP A 227 -7.49 -12.11 -19.07
C ASP A 227 -7.52 -11.17 -20.31
N GLY A 228 -6.34 -10.68 -20.71
CA GLY A 228 -6.16 -9.82 -21.89
C GLY A 228 -6.38 -8.32 -21.66
N HIS A 229 -6.74 -7.88 -20.46
CA HIS A 229 -6.91 -6.47 -20.10
C HIS A 229 -5.91 -6.04 -19.03
N PHE A 230 -5.31 -4.87 -19.15
CA PHE A 230 -4.40 -4.38 -18.11
C PHE A 230 -5.11 -4.32 -16.76
N ALA A 231 -4.44 -4.80 -15.71
CA ALA A 231 -5.03 -4.90 -14.38
C ALA A 231 -5.61 -3.57 -13.87
N CYS A 232 -5.00 -2.44 -14.25
CA CYS A 232 -5.44 -1.09 -13.87
C CYS A 232 -6.67 -0.58 -14.66
N GLU A 233 -7.11 -1.27 -15.70
CA GLU A 233 -8.31 -0.95 -16.49
C GLU A 233 -9.34 -2.09 -16.53
N ASN A 234 -9.05 -3.21 -15.84
CA ASN A 234 -9.88 -4.41 -15.86
C ASN A 234 -11.14 -4.21 -14.99
N ASP A 235 -12.25 -3.92 -15.64
CA ASP A 235 -13.53 -3.66 -14.96
C ASP A 235 -14.00 -4.85 -14.12
N ALA A 236 -13.87 -6.07 -14.62
CA ALA A 236 -14.27 -7.27 -13.90
C ALA A 236 -13.47 -7.42 -12.58
N ARG A 237 -12.16 -7.20 -12.63
CA ARG A 237 -11.29 -7.37 -11.44
C ARG A 237 -11.39 -6.18 -10.48
N LEU A 238 -11.48 -4.95 -10.99
CA LEU A 238 -11.49 -3.75 -10.14
C LEU A 238 -12.90 -3.41 -9.59
N ASN A 239 -13.92 -3.52 -10.41
CA ASN A 239 -15.26 -3.08 -10.00
C ASN A 239 -16.14 -4.26 -9.55
N ARG A 240 -16.21 -5.37 -10.33
CA ARG A 240 -16.99 -6.54 -9.91
C ARG A 240 -16.40 -7.21 -8.68
N ASP A 241 -15.10 -7.53 -8.73
CA ASP A 241 -14.47 -8.35 -7.69
C ASP A 241 -14.02 -7.51 -6.50
N LEU A 242 -13.09 -6.53 -6.70
CA LEU A 242 -12.52 -5.76 -5.58
C LEU A 242 -13.55 -4.85 -4.91
N LYS A 243 -14.22 -3.97 -5.68
CA LYS A 243 -15.13 -2.98 -5.11
C LYS A 243 -16.56 -3.50 -4.88
N GLY A 244 -16.94 -4.58 -5.55
CA GLY A 244 -18.28 -5.13 -5.44
C GLY A 244 -18.38 -6.32 -4.50
N ALA A 245 -17.52 -7.31 -4.67
CA ALA A 245 -17.63 -8.57 -3.92
C ALA A 245 -16.80 -8.61 -2.64
N MET A 246 -15.61 -7.95 -2.62
CA MET A 246 -14.75 -7.90 -1.42
C MET A 246 -15.10 -6.75 -0.46
N ASN A 247 -15.96 -5.81 -0.90
CA ASN A 247 -16.30 -4.64 -0.08
C ASN A 247 -17.24 -4.96 1.05
#